data_086c29da54d770ee357cac7238f8fd3c
#
_entry.id   086c29da54d770ee357cac7238f8fd3c
#
_cell.length_a   1.000
_cell.length_b   1.000
_cell.length_c   1.000
_cell.angle_alpha   90.00
_cell.angle_beta   90.00
_cell.angle_gamma   90.00
#
_symmetry.space_group_name_H-M   'P 1'
#
loop_
_entity.id
_entity.type
_entity.pdbx_description
1 polymer ?
#
loop_
_entity_poly.entity_id
_entity_poly.type
_entity_poly.pdbx_seq_one_letter_code
_entity_poly.pdbx_strand_id
1 'polypeptide(L)'
;TTTVGVVIPNITNGYFSTLAKGIDDIAEMYKYNIVLANSDEDDEKEVSVVNTLFSKQVDGIIFMGYHLTEKIRSEFSRSRTPVVLAGTVDVEHQLPSVNIDYKQATIDAVSYLLKENEKIAFVSGPLVDDINGKVRLIGYKEALKKAGHSYSEGLVFESKYSYDDGYALAERLISSQATAAVVT
;
A
#
# COMPACT_ATOMS: atom_id res chain seq x y z
N THR A 1 24.31 -14.41 -13.64
CA THR A 1 23.72 -14.32 -12.29
C THR A 1 22.35 -13.69 -12.43
N THR A 2 21.32 -14.31 -11.85
CA THR A 2 19.95 -13.78 -11.90
C THR A 2 19.89 -12.46 -11.14
N THR A 3 19.28 -11.46 -11.78
CA THR A 3 19.13 -10.11 -11.21
C THR A 3 17.65 -9.75 -11.15
N VAL A 4 17.17 -9.36 -9.98
CA VAL A 4 15.78 -8.94 -9.74
C VAL A 4 15.75 -7.45 -9.42
N GLY A 5 14.91 -6.72 -10.16
CA GLY A 5 14.60 -5.34 -9.84
C GLY A 5 13.56 -5.28 -8.72
N VAL A 6 13.79 -4.44 -7.73
CA VAL A 6 12.83 -4.20 -6.65
C VAL A 6 12.47 -2.72 -6.65
N VAL A 7 11.22 -2.41 -6.98
CA VAL A 7 10.69 -1.05 -7.01
C VAL A 7 9.94 -0.78 -5.71
N ILE A 8 10.32 0.28 -5.02
CA ILE A 8 9.67 0.71 -3.78
C ILE A 8 9.25 2.19 -3.87
N PRO A 9 8.13 2.58 -3.24
CA PRO A 9 7.64 3.95 -3.30
C PRO A 9 8.47 4.94 -2.48
N ASN A 10 9.01 4.52 -1.35
CA ASN A 10 9.74 5.39 -0.46
C ASN A 10 10.72 4.59 0.42
N ILE A 11 12.02 4.75 0.13
CA ILE A 11 13.09 4.04 0.85
C ILE A 11 13.20 4.46 2.32
N THR A 12 12.71 5.65 2.67
CA THR A 12 12.75 6.15 4.06
C THR A 12 11.59 5.64 4.91
N ASN A 13 10.58 5.06 4.29
CA ASN A 13 9.46 4.46 5.01
C ASN A 13 9.85 3.07 5.53
N GLY A 14 9.77 2.88 6.85
CA GLY A 14 10.18 1.64 7.52
C GLY A 14 9.44 0.38 7.05
N TYR A 15 8.20 0.51 6.60
CA TYR A 15 7.46 -0.60 6.02
C TYR A 15 8.12 -1.13 4.75
N PHE A 16 8.42 -0.26 3.78
CA PHE A 16 9.04 -0.67 2.51
C PHE A 16 10.48 -1.10 2.67
N SER A 17 11.25 -0.43 3.53
CA SER A 17 12.63 -0.85 3.79
C SER A 17 12.71 -2.21 4.47
N THR A 18 11.77 -2.55 5.35
CA THR A 18 11.68 -3.88 5.97
C THR A 18 11.31 -4.95 4.95
N LEU A 19 10.35 -4.67 4.05
CA LEU A 19 10.03 -5.59 2.95
C LEU A 19 11.23 -5.81 2.02
N ALA A 20 11.91 -4.73 1.63
CA ALA A 20 13.10 -4.82 0.78
C ALA A 20 14.21 -5.65 1.45
N LYS A 21 14.39 -5.50 2.76
CA LYS A 21 15.35 -6.33 3.51
C LYS A 21 14.98 -7.82 3.48
N GLY A 22 13.71 -8.14 3.68
CA GLY A 22 13.26 -9.53 3.59
C GLY A 22 13.45 -10.14 2.18
N ILE A 23 13.24 -9.33 1.13
CA ILE A 23 13.50 -9.75 -0.25
C ILE A 23 15.00 -10.01 -0.46
N ASP A 24 15.86 -9.12 0.03
CA ASP A 24 17.31 -9.22 -0.07
C ASP A 24 17.83 -10.49 0.62
N ASP A 25 17.35 -10.80 1.82
CA ASP A 25 17.73 -12.02 2.56
C ASP A 25 17.40 -13.30 1.76
N ILE A 26 16.25 -13.35 1.13
CA ILE A 26 15.86 -14.49 0.29
C ILE A 26 16.67 -14.52 -1.01
N ALA A 27 16.91 -13.36 -1.62
CA ALA A 27 17.73 -13.28 -2.82
C ALA A 27 19.16 -13.78 -2.58
N GLU A 28 19.76 -13.43 -1.44
CA GLU A 28 21.09 -13.93 -1.04
C GLU A 28 21.11 -15.47 -0.94
N MET A 29 20.09 -16.08 -0.34
CA MET A 29 19.98 -17.55 -0.23
C MET A 29 19.97 -18.23 -1.61
N TYR A 30 19.32 -17.60 -2.60
CA TYR A 30 19.27 -18.12 -3.97
C TYR A 30 20.39 -17.61 -4.87
N LYS A 31 21.33 -16.81 -4.35
CA LYS A 31 22.42 -16.17 -5.09
C LYS A 31 21.92 -15.27 -6.23
N TYR A 32 20.83 -14.55 -5.98
CA TYR A 32 20.29 -13.52 -6.88
C TYR A 32 20.84 -12.15 -6.49
N ASN A 33 21.07 -11.32 -7.48
CA ASN A 33 21.38 -9.92 -7.27
C ASN A 33 20.09 -9.11 -7.19
N ILE A 34 20.07 -8.09 -6.31
CA ILE A 34 18.97 -7.14 -6.21
C ILE A 34 19.41 -5.78 -6.74
N VAL A 35 18.56 -5.18 -7.57
CA VAL A 35 18.67 -3.76 -7.96
C VAL A 35 17.47 -3.02 -7.36
N LEU A 36 17.73 -2.24 -6.33
CA LEU A 36 16.70 -1.45 -5.67
C LEU A 36 16.46 -0.14 -6.43
N ALA A 37 15.20 0.17 -6.71
CA ALA A 37 14.77 1.40 -7.37
C ALA A 37 13.68 2.09 -6.54
N ASN A 38 13.90 3.36 -6.21
CA ASN A 38 12.99 4.17 -5.44
C ASN A 38 12.19 5.10 -6.36
N SER A 39 10.86 5.00 -6.35
CA SER A 39 9.98 5.79 -7.21
C SER A 39 9.52 7.11 -6.59
N ASP A 40 9.85 7.38 -5.33
CA ASP A 40 9.51 8.61 -4.59
C ASP A 40 8.01 8.96 -4.58
N GLU A 41 7.14 7.96 -4.66
CA GLU A 41 5.68 8.18 -4.71
C GLU A 41 5.24 9.06 -5.90
N ASP A 42 6.05 9.08 -6.96
CA ASP A 42 5.86 9.87 -8.17
C ASP A 42 5.60 8.96 -9.37
N ASP A 43 4.45 9.11 -10.02
CA ASP A 43 4.00 8.24 -11.10
C ASP A 43 4.93 8.28 -12.33
N GLU A 44 5.49 9.45 -12.66
CA GLU A 44 6.42 9.58 -13.79
C GLU A 44 7.77 8.94 -13.46
N LYS A 45 8.27 9.14 -12.26
CA LYS A 45 9.48 8.48 -11.79
C LYS A 45 9.31 6.97 -11.70
N GLU A 46 8.14 6.49 -11.27
CA GLU A 46 7.81 5.06 -11.23
C GLU A 46 7.97 4.41 -12.61
N VAL A 47 7.38 5.01 -13.64
CA VAL A 47 7.55 4.56 -15.04
C VAL A 47 9.02 4.61 -15.46
N SER A 48 9.72 5.69 -15.14
CA SER A 48 11.14 5.87 -15.49
C SER A 48 12.03 4.79 -14.86
N VAL A 49 11.87 4.49 -13.57
CA VAL A 49 12.70 3.48 -12.90
C VAL A 49 12.39 2.07 -13.40
N VAL A 50 11.12 1.76 -13.70
CA VAL A 50 10.73 0.48 -14.29
C VAL A 50 11.36 0.31 -15.68
N ASN A 51 11.31 1.33 -16.53
CA ASN A 51 11.94 1.30 -17.85
C ASN A 51 13.46 1.18 -17.75
N THR A 52 14.08 1.78 -16.75
CA THR A 52 15.50 1.60 -16.49
C THR A 52 15.83 0.14 -16.14
N LEU A 53 15.02 -0.51 -15.32
CA LEU A 53 15.19 -1.93 -15.00
C LEU A 53 15.01 -2.83 -16.23
N PHE A 54 14.03 -2.57 -17.06
CA PHE A 54 13.85 -3.28 -18.34
C PHE A 54 15.07 -3.10 -19.27
N SER A 55 15.59 -1.88 -19.36
CA SER A 55 16.79 -1.60 -20.16
C SER A 55 18.05 -2.28 -19.63
N LYS A 56 18.12 -2.50 -18.33
CA LYS A 56 19.18 -3.29 -17.68
C LYS A 56 18.99 -4.80 -17.80
N GLN A 57 17.91 -5.22 -18.44
CA GLN A 57 17.59 -6.65 -18.68
C GLN A 57 17.57 -7.47 -17.39
N VAL A 58 16.92 -6.94 -16.34
CA VAL A 58 16.67 -7.72 -15.13
C VAL A 58 15.79 -8.93 -15.45
N ASP A 59 15.99 -10.02 -14.74
CA ASP A 59 15.29 -11.29 -14.97
C ASP A 59 13.84 -11.28 -14.45
N GLY A 60 13.53 -10.37 -13.54
CA GLY A 60 12.20 -10.16 -12.99
C GLY A 60 12.11 -8.86 -12.19
N ILE A 61 10.90 -8.42 -11.93
CA ILE A 61 10.63 -7.24 -11.10
C ILE A 61 9.68 -7.63 -9.96
N ILE A 62 10.03 -7.24 -8.75
CA ILE A 62 9.12 -7.16 -7.61
C ILE A 62 8.72 -5.69 -7.47
N PHE A 63 7.44 -5.42 -7.64
CA PHE A 63 6.91 -4.06 -7.68
C PHE A 63 6.06 -3.77 -6.45
N MET A 64 6.38 -2.67 -5.78
CA MET A 64 5.60 -2.08 -4.70
C MET A 64 5.16 -0.67 -5.08
N GLY A 65 3.88 -0.37 -4.92
CA GLY A 65 3.29 0.93 -5.21
C GLY A 65 1.93 1.04 -4.52
N TYR A 66 1.42 2.25 -4.39
CA TYR A 66 0.13 2.47 -3.71
C TYR A 66 -1.07 2.15 -4.60
N HIS A 67 -0.93 2.27 -5.91
CA HIS A 67 -1.91 1.86 -6.90
C HIS A 67 -1.23 1.59 -8.26
N LEU A 68 -1.92 0.90 -9.14
CA LEU A 68 -1.45 0.63 -10.49
C LEU A 68 -2.08 1.62 -11.48
N THR A 69 -1.26 2.55 -11.98
CA THR A 69 -1.69 3.49 -13.01
C THR A 69 -1.78 2.79 -14.38
N GLU A 70 -2.58 3.34 -15.29
CA GLU A 70 -2.62 2.85 -16.69
C GLU A 70 -1.24 2.92 -17.36
N LYS A 71 -0.45 3.94 -17.03
CA LYS A 71 0.91 4.07 -17.54
C LYS A 71 1.79 2.90 -17.12
N ILE A 72 1.81 2.56 -15.83
CA ILE A 72 2.64 1.45 -15.34
C ILE A 72 2.14 0.09 -15.84
N ARG A 73 0.82 -0.11 -15.93
CA ARG A 73 0.23 -1.31 -16.55
C ARG A 73 0.68 -1.47 -17.98
N SER A 74 0.67 -0.38 -18.76
CA SER A 74 1.13 -0.36 -20.15
C SER A 74 2.60 -0.75 -20.26
N GLU A 75 3.46 -0.26 -19.38
CA GLU A 75 4.87 -0.65 -19.36
C GLU A 75 5.05 -2.14 -19.07
N PHE A 76 4.34 -2.68 -18.09
CA PHE A 76 4.39 -4.11 -17.78
C PHE A 76 3.91 -4.98 -18.95
N SER A 77 2.83 -4.59 -19.63
CA SER A 77 2.27 -5.35 -20.75
C SER A 77 3.17 -5.36 -21.98
N ARG A 78 4.02 -4.35 -22.17
CA ARG A 78 4.96 -4.27 -23.28
C ARG A 78 6.26 -5.02 -23.04
N SER A 79 6.54 -5.42 -21.82
CA SER A 79 7.75 -6.14 -21.45
C SER A 79 7.51 -7.65 -21.38
N ARG A 80 8.54 -8.42 -21.65
CA ARG A 80 8.57 -9.87 -21.40
C ARG A 80 9.11 -10.22 -20.00
N THR A 81 9.67 -9.25 -19.30
CA THR A 81 10.17 -9.43 -17.94
C THR A 81 8.99 -9.67 -16.99
N PRO A 82 8.97 -10.79 -16.26
CA PRO A 82 7.90 -11.08 -15.32
C PRO A 82 7.87 -10.06 -14.17
N VAL A 83 6.67 -9.67 -13.79
CA VAL A 83 6.43 -8.72 -12.69
C VAL A 83 5.54 -9.40 -11.66
N VAL A 84 5.96 -9.31 -10.39
CA VAL A 84 5.17 -9.74 -9.23
C VAL A 84 4.94 -8.53 -8.33
N LEU A 85 3.69 -8.34 -7.92
CA LEU A 85 3.34 -7.28 -6.98
C LEU A 85 3.60 -7.76 -5.55
N ALA A 86 4.16 -6.89 -4.72
CA ALA A 86 4.33 -7.14 -3.29
C ALA A 86 3.74 -5.98 -2.48
N GLY A 87 2.79 -6.28 -1.59
CA GLY A 87 2.10 -5.23 -0.84
C GLY A 87 1.37 -4.22 -1.73
N THR A 88 1.00 -4.62 -2.95
CA THR A 88 0.30 -3.81 -3.95
C THR A 88 -0.88 -4.63 -4.47
N VAL A 89 -2.07 -4.06 -4.45
CA VAL A 89 -3.29 -4.74 -4.90
C VAL A 89 -3.53 -4.47 -6.38
N ASP A 90 -3.75 -5.53 -7.15
CA ASP A 90 -4.29 -5.45 -8.50
C ASP A 90 -5.78 -5.78 -8.49
N VAL A 91 -6.63 -4.76 -8.54
CA VAL A 91 -8.09 -4.92 -8.54
C VAL A 91 -8.63 -5.60 -9.81
N GLU A 92 -7.83 -5.64 -10.88
CA GLU A 92 -8.17 -6.33 -12.13
C GLU A 92 -7.68 -7.78 -12.16
N HIS A 93 -6.93 -8.20 -11.14
CA HIS A 93 -6.40 -9.57 -11.01
C HIS A 93 -5.60 -10.07 -12.22
N GLN A 94 -4.89 -9.18 -12.91
CA GLN A 94 -4.09 -9.51 -14.11
C GLN A 94 -2.64 -9.87 -13.77
N LEU A 95 -2.12 -9.36 -12.65
CA LEU A 95 -0.74 -9.56 -12.22
C LEU A 95 -0.67 -10.45 -10.98
N PRO A 96 0.31 -11.37 -10.91
CA PRO A 96 0.55 -12.12 -9.69
C PRO A 96 0.95 -11.20 -8.55
N SER A 97 0.45 -11.46 -7.36
CA SER A 97 0.70 -10.63 -6.19
C SER A 97 0.90 -11.45 -4.92
N VAL A 98 1.70 -10.91 -4.02
CA VAL A 98 1.85 -11.38 -2.64
C VAL A 98 1.38 -10.27 -1.72
N ASN A 99 0.29 -10.51 -1.01
CA ASN A 99 -0.37 -9.54 -0.14
C ASN A 99 -0.84 -10.17 1.16
N ILE A 100 -1.10 -9.34 2.16
CA ILE A 100 -1.97 -9.69 3.28
C ILE A 100 -3.43 -9.41 2.87
N ASP A 101 -4.37 -9.98 3.59
CA ASP A 101 -5.78 -9.61 3.44
C ASP A 101 -6.06 -8.29 4.16
N TYR A 102 -5.81 -7.16 3.48
CA TYR A 102 -6.00 -5.83 4.04
C TYR A 102 -7.45 -5.54 4.45
N LYS A 103 -8.42 -6.13 3.75
CA LYS A 103 -9.82 -5.97 4.09
C LYS A 103 -10.14 -6.65 5.41
N GLN A 104 -9.75 -7.93 5.57
CA GLN A 104 -9.98 -8.67 6.79
C GLN A 104 -9.21 -8.07 7.98
N ALA A 105 -7.96 -7.66 7.76
CA ALA A 105 -7.17 -6.99 8.80
C ALA A 105 -7.85 -5.71 9.31
N THR A 106 -8.42 -4.93 8.40
CA THR A 106 -9.18 -3.72 8.76
C THR A 106 -10.47 -4.06 9.50
N ILE A 107 -11.21 -5.08 9.05
CA ILE A 107 -12.42 -5.56 9.74
C ILE A 107 -12.07 -5.98 11.17
N ASP A 108 -11.00 -6.74 11.36
CA ASP A 108 -10.58 -7.24 12.66
C ASP A 108 -10.21 -6.09 13.61
N ALA A 109 -9.43 -5.12 13.13
CA ALA A 109 -9.02 -3.96 13.91
C ALA A 109 -10.23 -3.10 14.33
N VAL A 110 -11.09 -2.76 13.38
CA VAL A 110 -12.30 -1.95 13.66
C VAL A 110 -13.25 -2.70 14.59
N SER A 111 -13.48 -3.99 14.34
CA SER A 111 -14.35 -4.82 15.19
C SER A 111 -13.83 -4.94 16.61
N TYR A 112 -12.49 -4.99 16.77
CA TYR A 112 -11.87 -4.98 18.10
C TYR A 112 -12.16 -3.67 18.85
N LEU A 113 -11.99 -2.52 18.18
CA LEU A 113 -12.25 -1.21 18.77
C LEU A 113 -13.73 -0.98 19.09
N LEU A 114 -14.64 -1.51 18.26
CA LEU A 114 -16.10 -1.40 18.47
C LEU A 114 -16.61 -2.10 19.72
N LYS A 115 -15.80 -2.96 20.38
CA LYS A 115 -16.18 -3.59 21.64
C LYS A 115 -16.36 -2.58 22.78
N GLU A 116 -15.60 -1.49 22.75
CA GLU A 116 -15.56 -0.48 23.83
C GLU A 116 -15.79 0.95 23.32
N ASN A 117 -15.96 1.13 22.01
CA ASN A 117 -16.07 2.44 21.40
C ASN A 117 -17.23 2.46 20.39
N GLU A 118 -18.01 3.52 20.41
CA GLU A 118 -19.11 3.70 19.46
C GLU A 118 -18.71 4.55 18.24
N LYS A 119 -17.69 5.41 18.41
CA LYS A 119 -17.31 6.39 17.41
C LYS A 119 -15.84 6.23 17.05
N ILE A 120 -15.59 5.54 15.96
CA ILE A 120 -14.24 5.19 15.48
C ILE A 120 -13.91 5.98 14.25
N ALA A 121 -12.81 6.75 14.28
CA ALA A 121 -12.26 7.40 13.12
C ALA A 121 -11.45 6.41 12.27
N PHE A 122 -11.48 6.63 10.96
CA PHE A 122 -10.62 5.96 10.00
C PHE A 122 -9.63 6.97 9.42
N VAL A 123 -8.36 6.82 9.74
CA VAL A 123 -7.28 7.67 9.24
C VAL A 123 -6.47 6.88 8.22
N SER A 124 -6.42 7.38 7.02
CA SER A 124 -5.90 6.65 5.88
C SER A 124 -4.97 7.52 5.02
N GLY A 125 -4.07 6.89 4.29
CA GLY A 125 -3.46 7.50 3.13
C GLY A 125 -4.51 7.85 2.07
N PRO A 126 -4.08 8.41 0.92
CA PRO A 126 -5.00 8.86 -0.13
C PRO A 126 -6.01 7.77 -0.53
N LEU A 127 -7.29 8.09 -0.54
CA LEU A 127 -8.36 7.14 -0.88
C LEU A 127 -8.41 6.82 -2.38
N VAL A 128 -7.68 7.55 -3.21
CA VAL A 128 -7.46 7.19 -4.60
C VAL A 128 -6.61 5.92 -4.73
N ASP A 129 -5.79 5.63 -3.75
CA ASP A 129 -5.00 4.41 -3.70
C ASP A 129 -5.89 3.19 -3.48
N ASP A 130 -5.69 2.14 -4.29
CA ASP A 130 -6.56 0.96 -4.29
C ASP A 130 -6.63 0.27 -2.93
N ILE A 131 -5.50 0.14 -2.22
CA ILE A 131 -5.47 -0.47 -0.88
C ILE A 131 -6.34 0.34 0.09
N ASN A 132 -6.21 1.65 0.10
CA ASN A 132 -6.94 2.51 1.04
C ASN A 132 -8.41 2.64 0.66
N GLY A 133 -8.71 3.08 -0.56
CA GLY A 133 -10.07 3.39 -1.00
C GLY A 133 -10.91 2.16 -1.34
N LYS A 134 -10.33 1.15 -2.01
CA LYS A 134 -11.05 -0.03 -2.50
C LYS A 134 -10.96 -1.27 -1.62
N VAL A 135 -10.09 -1.26 -0.61
CA VAL A 135 -9.90 -2.42 0.27
C VAL A 135 -10.10 -2.06 1.73
N ARG A 136 -9.27 -1.20 2.29
CA ARG A 136 -9.33 -0.84 3.72
C ARG A 136 -10.60 -0.09 4.09
N LEU A 137 -10.98 0.93 3.31
CA LEU A 137 -12.21 1.69 3.56
C LEU A 137 -13.46 0.79 3.48
N ILE A 138 -13.48 -0.15 2.54
CA ILE A 138 -14.56 -1.13 2.44
C ILE A 138 -14.60 -2.01 3.70
N GLY A 139 -13.44 -2.47 4.18
CA GLY A 139 -13.33 -3.22 5.43
C GLY A 139 -13.84 -2.44 6.65
N TYR A 140 -13.50 -1.16 6.75
CA TYR A 140 -14.02 -0.27 7.79
C TYR A 140 -15.55 -0.16 7.74
N LYS A 141 -16.12 0.11 6.57
CA LYS A 141 -17.57 0.18 6.39
C LYS A 141 -18.28 -1.13 6.73
N GLU A 142 -17.69 -2.24 6.33
CA GLU A 142 -18.24 -3.58 6.59
C GLU A 142 -18.25 -3.92 8.08
N ALA A 143 -17.17 -3.59 8.79
CA ALA A 143 -17.12 -3.79 10.25
C ALA A 143 -18.17 -2.96 10.98
N LEU A 144 -18.34 -1.68 10.61
CA LEU A 144 -19.41 -0.83 11.17
C LEU A 144 -20.77 -1.45 10.93
N LYS A 145 -21.06 -1.86 9.70
CA LYS A 145 -22.34 -2.46 9.33
C LYS A 145 -22.63 -3.72 10.13
N LYS A 146 -21.65 -4.63 10.27
CA LYS A 146 -21.79 -5.88 11.05
C LYS A 146 -22.10 -5.61 12.53
N ALA A 147 -21.57 -4.52 13.09
CA ALA A 147 -21.82 -4.11 14.47
C ALA A 147 -23.08 -3.24 14.65
N GLY A 148 -23.82 -2.95 13.59
CA GLY A 148 -25.02 -2.12 13.64
C GLY A 148 -24.75 -0.62 13.74
N HIS A 149 -23.52 -0.17 13.43
CA HIS A 149 -23.14 1.24 13.42
C HIS A 149 -23.30 1.86 12.03
N SER A 150 -23.68 3.15 11.99
CA SER A 150 -23.78 3.91 10.75
C SER A 150 -22.41 4.42 10.29
N TYR A 151 -22.17 4.38 8.99
CA TYR A 151 -21.03 5.04 8.37
C TYR A 151 -21.22 6.56 8.35
N SER A 152 -20.16 7.30 8.63
CA SER A 152 -20.11 8.76 8.52
C SER A 152 -18.85 9.20 7.81
N GLU A 153 -18.99 9.97 6.75
CA GLU A 153 -17.84 10.56 6.04
C GLU A 153 -17.03 11.51 6.93
N GLY A 154 -17.66 12.15 7.91
CA GLY A 154 -16.99 13.01 8.89
C GLY A 154 -16.00 12.30 9.82
N LEU A 155 -15.98 10.96 9.82
CA LEU A 155 -15.04 10.13 10.57
C LEU A 155 -13.93 9.53 9.68
N VAL A 156 -13.89 9.87 8.40
CA VAL A 156 -12.86 9.44 7.46
C VAL A 156 -11.91 10.60 7.19
N PHE A 157 -10.63 10.39 7.47
CA PHE A 157 -9.58 11.40 7.35
C PHE A 157 -8.51 10.90 6.41
N GLU A 158 -8.30 11.62 5.30
CA GLU A 158 -7.19 11.37 4.38
C GLU A 158 -5.96 12.16 4.80
N SER A 159 -4.81 11.54 4.65
CA SER A 159 -3.50 12.10 4.92
C SER A 159 -2.47 11.54 3.96
N LYS A 160 -1.23 12.00 4.07
CA LYS A 160 -0.08 11.31 3.50
C LYS A 160 0.58 10.45 4.58
N TYR A 161 1.65 9.74 4.21
CA TYR A 161 2.30 8.77 5.09
C TYR A 161 3.50 9.39 5.85
N SER A 162 3.35 10.61 6.38
CA SER A 162 4.39 11.28 7.15
C SER A 162 3.93 11.66 8.56
N TYR A 163 4.90 11.84 9.45
CA TYR A 163 4.64 12.35 10.80
C TYR A 163 3.93 13.70 10.76
N ASP A 164 4.41 14.64 9.93
CA ASP A 164 3.87 15.99 9.86
C ASP A 164 2.41 16.00 9.34
N ASP A 165 2.12 15.17 8.36
CA ASP A 165 0.74 15.03 7.83
C ASP A 165 -0.20 14.45 8.89
N GLY A 166 0.25 13.43 9.62
CA GLY A 166 -0.52 12.87 10.74
C GLY A 166 -0.72 13.88 11.87
N TYR A 167 0.32 14.65 12.22
CA TYR A 167 0.23 15.70 13.24
C TYR A 167 -0.78 16.78 12.84
N ALA A 168 -0.79 17.20 11.58
CA ALA A 168 -1.73 18.18 11.06
C ALA A 168 -3.21 17.75 11.15
N LEU A 169 -3.48 16.45 11.24
CA LEU A 169 -4.86 15.94 11.43
C LEU A 169 -5.33 15.97 12.88
N ALA A 170 -4.46 16.14 13.86
CA ALA A 170 -4.78 15.96 15.28
C ALA A 170 -5.98 16.79 15.73
N GLU A 171 -6.02 18.08 15.40
CA GLU A 171 -7.13 18.97 15.80
C GLU A 171 -8.46 18.53 15.18
N ARG A 172 -8.46 18.11 13.93
CA ARG A 172 -9.66 17.60 13.25
C ARG A 172 -10.14 16.30 13.86
N LEU A 173 -9.24 15.39 14.22
CA LEU A 173 -9.56 14.14 14.92
C LEU A 173 -10.21 14.42 16.27
N ILE A 174 -9.62 15.31 17.08
CA ILE A 174 -10.16 15.71 18.38
C ILE A 174 -11.55 16.33 18.20
N SER A 175 -11.73 17.24 17.24
CA SER A 175 -13.00 17.90 16.96
C SER A 175 -14.10 16.94 16.48
N SER A 176 -13.73 15.80 15.89
CA SER A 176 -14.67 14.76 15.49
C SER A 176 -15.34 14.04 16.64
N GLN A 177 -14.78 14.15 17.85
CA GLN A 177 -15.21 13.44 19.05
C GLN A 177 -15.14 11.91 18.92
N ALA A 178 -14.32 11.39 17.99
CA ALA A 178 -14.04 9.98 17.92
C ALA A 178 -13.34 9.51 19.23
N THR A 179 -13.72 8.36 19.72
CA THR A 179 -13.15 7.78 20.96
C THR A 179 -12.01 6.83 20.69
N ALA A 180 -11.90 6.36 19.44
CA ALA A 180 -10.80 5.55 18.93
C ALA A 180 -10.57 5.82 17.45
N ALA A 181 -9.43 5.42 16.93
CA ALA A 181 -9.10 5.53 15.52
C ALA A 181 -8.34 4.29 15.03
N VAL A 182 -8.66 3.86 13.81
CA VAL A 182 -7.82 2.97 13.01
C VAL A 182 -6.98 3.84 12.09
N VAL A 183 -5.67 3.67 12.14
CA VAL A 183 -4.70 4.40 11.32
C VAL A 183 -4.00 3.39 10.42
N THR A 184 -3.97 3.66 9.11
CA THR A 184 -3.42 2.73 8.09
C THR A 184 -2.16 3.24 7.42
#